data_c06e53de411187a162c012a6d19c8d80
#
_entry.id   c06e53de411187a162c012a6d19c8d80
#
_cell.length_a   1.000
_cell.length_b   1.000
_cell.length_c   1.000
_cell.angle_alpha   90.00
_cell.angle_beta   90.00
_cell.angle_gamma   90.00
#
_symmetry.space_group_name_H-M   'P 1'
#
loop_
_entity.id
_entity.type
_entity.pdbx_description
1 polymer ?
#
loop_
_entity_poly.entity_id
_entity_poly.type
_entity_poly.pdbx_seq_one_letter_code
_entity_poly.pdbx_strand_id
1 'polypeptide(L)'
;MAIDLPALPQIAWHWLTDWERLPEWMTELSQVRVLGPGRGGVGMQAEGRVRIAGITTIDRMRITGWEPPSRLEIAHLGWVRGGGLMICSPRGGGTRLDWSEWFEPPLGVLGRAGMLLLSPLIRRRFEEDLRRLQALLRSAG
;
A
#
# COMPACT_ATOMS: atom_id res chain seq x y z
N MET A 1 7.65 6.48 -5.34
CA MET A 1 7.04 7.68 -4.72
C MET A 1 7.61 7.87 -3.34
N ALA A 2 7.67 9.10 -2.89
CA ALA A 2 8.19 9.37 -1.55
C ALA A 2 7.46 10.56 -0.92
N ILE A 3 7.32 10.52 0.42
CA ILE A 3 6.72 11.59 1.19
C ILE A 3 7.35 11.68 2.58
N ASP A 4 7.39 12.87 3.14
CA ASP A 4 7.79 13.07 4.54
C ASP A 4 6.55 13.07 5.43
N LEU A 5 6.54 12.21 6.44
CA LEU A 5 5.44 12.05 7.38
C LEU A 5 5.79 12.71 8.71
N PRO A 6 4.86 13.46 9.32
CA PRO A 6 5.08 14.18 10.58
C PRO A 6 4.90 13.25 11.79
N ALA A 7 5.50 12.08 11.77
CA ALA A 7 5.41 11.09 12.83
C ALA A 7 6.68 10.23 12.84
N LEU A 8 7.06 9.73 14.01
CA LEU A 8 8.18 8.81 14.14
C LEU A 8 7.93 7.51 13.37
N PRO A 9 9.00 6.79 12.96
CA PRO A 9 8.84 5.54 12.18
C PRO A 9 7.91 4.51 12.81
N GLN A 10 7.91 4.37 14.12
CA GLN A 10 7.03 3.43 14.83
C GLN A 10 5.56 3.79 14.68
N ILE A 11 5.23 5.08 14.68
CA ILE A 11 3.85 5.56 14.49
C ILE A 11 3.46 5.41 13.02
N ALA A 12 4.33 5.80 12.10
CA ALA A 12 4.11 5.59 10.66
C ALA A 12 3.88 4.11 10.36
N TRP A 13 4.71 3.24 10.89
CA TRP A 13 4.57 1.79 10.75
C TRP A 13 3.21 1.27 11.21
N HIS A 14 2.74 1.76 12.36
CA HIS A 14 1.43 1.38 12.87
C HIS A 14 0.33 1.70 11.85
N TRP A 15 0.33 2.90 11.26
CA TRP A 15 -0.64 3.28 10.24
C TRP A 15 -0.53 2.46 8.96
N LEU A 16 0.67 2.07 8.56
CA LEU A 16 0.91 1.26 7.37
C LEU A 16 0.48 -0.20 7.55
N THR A 17 0.39 -0.68 8.79
CA THR A 17 0.09 -2.08 9.12
C THR A 17 -1.21 -2.27 9.90
N ASP A 18 -1.98 -1.23 10.06
CA ASP A 18 -3.34 -1.31 10.62
C ASP A 18 -4.32 -1.66 9.48
N TRP A 19 -4.34 -2.93 9.14
CA TRP A 19 -4.92 -3.43 7.90
C TRP A 19 -6.36 -3.00 7.65
N GLU A 20 -7.23 -3.11 8.65
CA GLU A 20 -8.64 -2.77 8.51
C GLU A 20 -8.87 -1.27 8.38
N ARG A 21 -7.88 -0.46 8.75
CA ARG A 21 -7.94 1.01 8.65
C ARG A 21 -7.24 1.56 7.41
N LEU A 22 -6.60 0.71 6.60
CA LEU A 22 -5.98 1.16 5.35
C LEU A 22 -6.94 1.97 4.46
N PRO A 23 -8.24 1.63 4.35
CA PRO A 23 -9.19 2.44 3.57
C PRO A 23 -9.32 3.90 4.00
N GLU A 24 -8.90 4.25 5.21
CA GLU A 24 -8.93 5.65 5.67
C GLU A 24 -8.00 6.55 4.86
N TRP A 25 -6.93 6.00 4.32
CA TRP A 25 -5.97 6.76 3.50
C TRP A 25 -5.73 6.18 2.11
N MET A 26 -5.89 4.90 1.89
CA MET A 26 -5.83 4.26 0.58
C MET A 26 -7.23 4.25 -0.04
N THR A 27 -7.51 5.24 -0.88
CA THR A 27 -8.88 5.49 -1.36
C THR A 27 -9.40 4.46 -2.35
N GLU A 28 -8.51 3.71 -2.99
CA GLU A 28 -8.87 2.58 -3.86
C GLU A 28 -9.35 1.36 -3.07
N LEU A 29 -9.02 1.28 -1.78
CA LEU A 29 -9.48 0.20 -0.91
C LEU A 29 -10.80 0.57 -0.26
N SER A 30 -11.82 -0.27 -0.40
CA SER A 30 -13.09 -0.12 0.32
C SER A 30 -13.15 -0.97 1.58
N GLN A 31 -12.41 -2.07 1.62
CA GLN A 31 -12.34 -2.97 2.76
C GLN A 31 -11.06 -3.80 2.71
N VAL A 32 -10.48 -4.06 3.88
CA VAL A 32 -9.36 -5.01 4.03
C VAL A 32 -9.73 -6.00 5.13
N ARG A 33 -9.49 -7.28 4.86
CA ARG A 33 -9.76 -8.38 5.79
C ARG A 33 -8.50 -9.22 5.95
N VAL A 34 -8.02 -9.37 7.18
CA VAL A 34 -6.90 -10.26 7.49
C VAL A 34 -7.38 -11.71 7.46
N LEU A 35 -6.59 -12.57 6.82
CA LEU A 35 -6.84 -14.00 6.74
C LEU A 35 -5.96 -14.73 7.75
N GLY A 36 -6.57 -15.58 8.58
CA GLY A 36 -5.87 -16.32 9.62
C GLY A 36 -5.62 -15.50 10.89
N PRO A 37 -4.94 -16.08 11.89
CA PRO A 37 -4.80 -15.51 13.23
C PRO A 37 -3.72 -14.45 13.36
N GLY A 38 -2.72 -14.43 12.45
CA GLY A 38 -1.60 -13.49 12.50
C GLY A 38 -1.98 -12.13 11.96
N ARG A 39 -1.42 -11.07 12.56
CA ARG A 39 -1.63 -9.69 12.12
C ARG A 39 -0.37 -9.04 11.58
N GLY A 40 0.73 -9.76 11.47
CA GLY A 40 2.00 -9.30 10.94
C GLY A 40 2.96 -10.44 10.73
N GLY A 41 4.15 -10.12 10.23
CA GLY A 41 5.18 -11.10 9.92
C GLY A 41 5.07 -11.69 8.52
N VAL A 42 6.18 -12.26 8.06
CA VAL A 42 6.24 -12.92 6.75
C VAL A 42 5.25 -14.07 6.70
N GLY A 43 4.48 -14.14 5.61
CA GLY A 43 3.47 -15.18 5.39
C GLY A 43 2.04 -14.77 5.77
N MET A 44 1.85 -13.69 6.53
CA MET A 44 0.49 -13.17 6.79
C MET A 44 -0.18 -12.80 5.47
N GLN A 45 -1.47 -13.12 5.34
CA GLN A 45 -2.26 -12.79 4.17
C GLN A 45 -3.46 -11.90 4.54
N ALA A 46 -3.87 -11.09 3.58
CA ALA A 46 -5.08 -10.28 3.67
C ALA A 46 -5.75 -10.18 2.30
N GLU A 47 -7.05 -9.91 2.32
CA GLU A 47 -7.83 -9.61 1.12
C GLU A 47 -8.26 -8.16 1.17
N GLY A 48 -8.02 -7.44 0.07
CA GLY A 48 -8.49 -6.08 -0.14
C GLY A 48 -9.54 -6.02 -1.25
N ARG A 49 -10.60 -5.28 -1.02
CA ARG A 49 -11.54 -4.91 -2.08
C ARG A 49 -11.04 -3.62 -2.70
N VAL A 50 -10.59 -3.72 -3.94
CA VAL A 50 -9.96 -2.61 -4.69
C VAL A 50 -10.93 -2.09 -5.74
N ARG A 51 -11.08 -0.77 -5.79
CA ARG A 51 -11.89 -0.10 -6.80
C ARG A 51 -11.05 0.98 -7.51
N ILE A 52 -10.82 0.77 -8.79
CA ILE A 52 -10.11 1.72 -9.66
C ILE A 52 -10.91 1.86 -10.97
N ALA A 53 -11.12 3.12 -11.39
CA ALA A 53 -11.82 3.44 -12.64
C ALA A 53 -13.21 2.76 -12.77
N GLY A 54 -13.94 2.64 -11.65
CA GLY A 54 -15.26 2.01 -11.60
C GLY A 54 -15.27 0.49 -11.58
N ILE A 55 -14.10 -0.15 -11.68
CA ILE A 55 -13.96 -1.61 -11.63
C ILE A 55 -13.58 -2.02 -10.21
N THR A 56 -14.34 -2.96 -9.63
CA THR A 56 -14.07 -3.53 -8.32
C THR A 56 -13.49 -4.93 -8.48
N THR A 57 -12.36 -5.17 -7.83
CA THR A 57 -11.69 -6.47 -7.79
C THR A 57 -11.34 -6.84 -6.35
N ILE A 58 -11.06 -8.12 -6.13
CA ILE A 58 -10.49 -8.61 -4.87
C ILE A 58 -9.00 -8.84 -5.11
N ASP A 59 -8.17 -8.17 -4.33
CA ASP A 59 -6.74 -8.41 -4.29
C ASP A 59 -6.41 -9.21 -3.03
N ARG A 60 -5.72 -10.32 -3.20
CA ARG A 60 -5.12 -11.07 -2.09
C ARG A 60 -3.66 -10.69 -2.04
N MET A 61 -3.21 -10.31 -0.86
CA MET A 61 -1.81 -10.00 -0.64
C MET A 61 -1.18 -10.91 0.41
N ARG A 62 0.14 -11.07 0.34
CA ARG A 62 0.94 -11.77 1.32
C ARG A 62 2.17 -10.95 1.68
N ILE A 63 2.50 -10.89 2.96
CA ILE A 63 3.72 -10.26 3.43
C ILE A 63 4.91 -11.14 3.06
N THR A 64 5.89 -10.59 2.34
CA THR A 64 7.12 -11.25 1.94
C THR A 64 8.35 -10.67 2.62
N GLY A 65 8.26 -9.46 3.17
CA GLY A 65 9.30 -8.83 3.98
C GLY A 65 8.68 -8.09 5.15
N TRP A 66 9.23 -8.28 6.35
CA TRP A 66 8.70 -7.71 7.59
C TRP A 66 9.83 -7.32 8.52
N GLU A 67 10.18 -6.06 8.53
CA GLU A 67 11.26 -5.50 9.35
C GLU A 67 10.77 -4.21 10.03
N PRO A 68 9.96 -4.33 11.11
CA PRO A 68 9.45 -3.15 11.82
C PRO A 68 10.58 -2.32 12.45
N PRO A 69 10.47 -1.00 12.41
CA PRO A 69 9.48 -0.17 11.74
C PRO A 69 9.94 0.32 10.37
N SER A 70 10.91 -0.36 9.71
CA SER A 70 11.66 0.18 8.59
C SER A 70 11.25 -0.35 7.23
N ARG A 71 10.85 -1.63 7.11
CA ARG A 71 10.65 -2.23 5.80
C ARG A 71 9.48 -3.21 5.78
N LEU A 72 8.53 -2.95 4.88
CA LEU A 72 7.39 -3.81 4.58
C LEU A 72 7.41 -4.16 3.10
N GLU A 73 7.39 -5.45 2.78
CA GLU A 73 7.26 -5.92 1.41
C GLU A 73 6.07 -6.86 1.30
N ILE A 74 5.27 -6.67 0.27
CA ILE A 74 4.07 -7.46 0.01
C ILE A 74 4.08 -7.99 -1.42
N ALA A 75 3.45 -9.15 -1.62
CA ALA A 75 3.14 -9.69 -2.94
C ALA A 75 1.63 -9.60 -3.19
N HIS A 76 1.25 -9.14 -4.36
CA HIS A 76 -0.13 -9.16 -4.84
C HIS A 76 -0.39 -10.49 -5.55
N LEU A 77 -1.38 -11.23 -5.10
CA LEU A 77 -1.72 -12.58 -5.56
C LEU A 77 -3.06 -12.62 -6.31
N GLY A 78 -3.70 -11.46 -6.49
CA GLY A 78 -4.97 -11.35 -7.18
C GLY A 78 -4.84 -11.45 -8.70
N TRP A 79 -5.83 -10.96 -9.41
CA TRP A 79 -5.85 -10.99 -10.87
C TRP A 79 -4.71 -10.16 -11.49
N VAL A 80 -4.42 -9.01 -10.94
CA VAL A 80 -3.19 -8.25 -11.25
C VAL A 80 -2.14 -8.65 -10.21
N ARG A 81 -1.10 -9.31 -10.66
CA ARG A 81 0.01 -9.72 -9.80
C ARG A 81 1.05 -8.62 -9.70
N GLY A 82 1.97 -8.76 -8.78
CA GLY A 82 3.06 -7.80 -8.56
C GLY A 82 3.45 -7.73 -7.11
N GLY A 83 3.89 -6.56 -6.68
CA GLY A 83 4.29 -6.35 -5.30
C GLY A 83 4.41 -4.89 -4.92
N GLY A 84 4.60 -4.67 -3.64
CA GLY A 84 4.84 -3.37 -3.05
C GLY A 84 5.98 -3.42 -2.05
N LEU A 85 6.73 -2.34 -1.97
CA LEU A 85 7.81 -2.15 -1.02
C LEU A 85 7.65 -0.78 -0.37
N MET A 86 7.56 -0.75 0.94
CA MET A 86 7.53 0.47 1.74
C MET A 86 8.75 0.52 2.64
N ILE A 87 9.51 1.61 2.58
CA ILE A 87 10.69 1.84 3.42
C ILE A 87 10.47 3.11 4.23
N CYS A 88 10.55 2.98 5.55
CA CYS A 88 10.46 4.07 6.50
C CYS A 88 11.85 4.38 7.04
N SER A 89 12.31 5.61 6.82
CA SER A 89 13.60 6.07 7.33
C SER A 89 13.40 7.29 8.24
N PRO A 90 14.06 7.36 9.40
CA PRO A 90 13.99 8.56 10.24
C PRO A 90 14.46 9.80 9.49
N ARG A 91 13.73 10.89 9.62
CA ARG A 91 14.10 12.15 8.99
C ARG A 91 13.55 13.35 9.76
N GLY A 92 14.43 14.15 10.34
CA GLY A 92 14.08 15.45 10.93
C GLY A 92 12.97 15.38 12.00
N GLY A 93 12.98 14.35 12.85
CA GLY A 93 11.92 14.14 13.86
C GLY A 93 10.67 13.46 13.33
N GLY A 94 10.62 13.16 12.04
CA GLY A 94 9.56 12.42 11.38
C GLY A 94 10.06 11.20 10.63
N THR A 95 9.37 10.84 9.56
CA THR A 95 9.68 9.67 8.74
C THR A 95 9.67 10.02 7.27
N ARG A 96 10.70 9.63 6.55
CA ARG A 96 10.67 9.53 5.09
C ARG A 96 10.08 8.18 4.72
N LEU A 97 8.95 8.20 4.03
CA LEU A 97 8.34 7.00 3.45
C LEU A 97 8.64 6.94 1.95
N ASP A 98 9.32 5.89 1.54
CA ASP A 98 9.52 5.54 0.13
C ASP A 98 8.62 4.36 -0.20
N TRP A 99 7.75 4.50 -1.20
CA TRP A 99 6.80 3.49 -1.63
C TRP A 99 6.98 3.18 -3.11
N SER A 100 7.22 1.91 -3.39
CA SER A 100 7.34 1.36 -4.75
C SER A 100 6.28 0.29 -4.96
N GLU A 101 5.63 0.33 -6.11
CA GLU A 101 4.69 -0.70 -6.56
C GLU A 101 5.08 -1.15 -7.96
N TRP A 102 4.97 -2.44 -8.21
CA TRP A 102 5.14 -3.00 -9.55
C TRP A 102 4.00 -3.96 -9.84
N PHE A 103 3.53 -3.95 -11.08
CA PHE A 103 2.38 -4.71 -11.50
C PHE A 103 2.73 -5.59 -12.70
N GLU A 104 2.24 -6.83 -12.66
CA GLU A 104 2.30 -7.80 -13.73
C GLU A 104 0.88 -8.09 -14.19
N PRO A 105 0.31 -7.26 -15.11
CA PRO A 105 -1.07 -7.42 -15.53
C PRO A 105 -1.28 -8.71 -16.31
N PRO A 106 -2.48 -9.30 -16.26
CA PRO A 106 -2.83 -10.43 -17.11
C PRO A 106 -2.97 -10.02 -18.57
N LEU A 107 -3.20 -10.98 -19.47
CA LEU A 107 -3.44 -10.76 -20.91
C LEU A 107 -2.20 -10.31 -21.72
N GLY A 108 -1.01 -10.58 -21.21
CA GLY A 108 0.25 -10.37 -21.95
C GLY A 108 0.42 -8.93 -22.45
N VAL A 109 0.61 -8.76 -23.77
CA VAL A 109 0.87 -7.46 -24.40
C VAL A 109 -0.32 -6.49 -24.21
N LEU A 110 -1.55 -6.98 -24.31
CA LEU A 110 -2.75 -6.14 -24.12
C LEU A 110 -2.86 -5.64 -22.70
N GLY A 111 -2.58 -6.49 -21.71
CA GLY A 111 -2.57 -6.10 -20.30
C GLY A 111 -1.48 -5.09 -20.00
N ARG A 112 -0.29 -5.26 -20.55
CA ARG A 112 0.82 -4.30 -20.42
C ARG A 112 0.48 -2.95 -21.04
N ALA A 113 -0.09 -2.93 -22.23
CA ALA A 113 -0.52 -1.70 -22.88
C ALA A 113 -1.59 -0.97 -22.06
N GLY A 114 -2.58 -1.69 -21.55
CA GLY A 114 -3.62 -1.14 -20.68
C GLY A 114 -3.03 -0.56 -19.40
N MET A 115 -2.08 -1.25 -18.77
CA MET A 115 -1.41 -0.78 -17.57
C MET A 115 -0.59 0.48 -17.83
N LEU A 116 0.11 0.57 -18.95
CA LEU A 116 0.85 1.78 -19.35
C LEU A 116 -0.08 2.97 -19.54
N LEU A 117 -1.25 2.77 -20.14
CA LEU A 117 -2.26 3.82 -20.30
C LEU A 117 -2.84 4.27 -18.96
N LEU A 118 -3.03 3.36 -18.01
CA LEU A 118 -3.58 3.65 -16.69
C LEU A 118 -2.54 4.12 -15.67
N SER A 119 -1.26 3.90 -15.93
CA SER A 119 -0.20 4.17 -14.95
C SER A 119 -0.17 5.62 -14.44
N PRO A 120 -0.39 6.68 -15.25
CA PRO A 120 -0.47 8.04 -14.71
C PRO A 120 -1.62 8.23 -13.72
N LEU A 121 -2.77 7.62 -13.99
CA LEU A 121 -3.94 7.67 -13.10
C LEU A 121 -3.66 6.94 -11.78
N ILE A 122 -3.08 5.75 -11.86
CA ILE A 122 -2.73 4.92 -10.70
C ILE A 122 -1.69 5.66 -9.84
N ARG A 123 -0.65 6.20 -10.45
CA ARG A 123 0.37 6.97 -9.75
C ARG A 123 -0.21 8.18 -9.03
N ARG A 124 -1.06 8.94 -9.71
CA ARG A 124 -1.72 10.11 -9.12
C ARG A 124 -2.56 9.71 -7.91
N ARG A 125 -3.28 8.60 -7.99
CA ARG A 125 -4.09 8.10 -6.88
C ARG A 125 -3.22 7.73 -5.68
N PHE A 126 -2.13 7.02 -5.89
CA PHE A 126 -1.20 6.67 -4.81
C PHE A 126 -0.54 7.91 -4.19
N GLU A 127 -0.21 8.91 -4.99
CA GLU A 127 0.30 10.18 -4.47
C GLU A 127 -0.75 10.91 -3.61
N GLU A 128 -1.99 10.88 -4.01
CA GLU A 128 -3.11 11.43 -3.23
C GLU A 128 -3.30 10.66 -1.91
N ASP A 129 -3.19 9.34 -1.94
CA ASP A 129 -3.27 8.49 -0.75
C ASP A 129 -2.16 8.84 0.25
N LEU A 130 -0.93 9.02 -0.21
CA LEU A 130 0.18 9.42 0.66
C LEU A 130 -0.05 10.81 1.28
N ARG A 131 -0.60 11.75 0.53
CA ARG A 131 -0.96 13.07 1.08
C ARG A 131 -2.07 12.96 2.12
N ARG A 132 -3.01 12.05 1.91
CA ARG A 132 -4.09 11.77 2.87
C ARG A 132 -3.53 11.18 4.16
N LEU A 133 -2.63 10.21 4.07
CA LEU A 133 -1.91 9.67 5.23
C LEU A 133 -1.16 10.78 5.98
N GLN A 134 -0.44 11.62 5.26
CA GLN A 134 0.27 12.76 5.85
C GLN A 134 -0.68 13.69 6.61
N ALA A 135 -1.84 14.00 6.04
CA ALA A 135 -2.85 14.84 6.69
C ALA A 135 -3.43 14.21 7.95
N LEU A 136 -3.72 12.92 7.91
CA LEU A 136 -4.20 12.16 9.07
C LEU A 136 -3.18 12.16 10.21
N LEU A 137 -1.90 12.00 9.89
CA LEU A 137 -0.84 12.03 10.89
C LEU A 137 -0.64 13.42 11.49
N ARG A 138 -0.87 14.49 10.74
CA ARG A 138 -0.83 15.86 11.27
C ARG A 138 -1.94 16.13 12.27
N SER A 139 -3.15 15.62 12.02
CA SER A 139 -4.29 15.83 12.90
C SER A 139 -4.24 14.94 14.15
N ALA A 140 -3.49 13.83 14.12
CA ALA A 140 -3.32 12.92 15.24
C ALA A 140 -2.16 13.32 16.18
N GLY A 141 -1.31 14.25 15.73
CA GLY A 141 -0.12 14.72 16.46
C GLY A 141 -0.38 15.89 17.39
#